data_acb1440f792a4b18560d6c65597b51aa
#
_entry.id   acb1440f792a4b18560d6c65597b51aa
#
_cell.length_a   1.000
_cell.length_b   1.000
_cell.length_c   1.000
_cell.angle_alpha   90.00
_cell.angle_beta   90.00
_cell.angle_gamma   90.00
#
_symmetry.space_group_name_H-M   'P 1'
#
loop_
_entity.id
_entity.type
_entity.pdbx_description
1 polymer ?
#
loop_
_entity_poly.entity_id
_entity_poly.type
_entity_poly.pdbx_seq_one_letter_code
_entity_poly.pdbx_strand_id
1 'polypeptide(L)'
;MADELKRIAEERRKWQEGVLGTVPKQGQSPETLSGVPVDILYTPGEVAEFDYLKDLGFPGQYPFTRGVRNNMYRGRQWTMREFSGFGTAKDTNGRYKFLLAHGEVGLSVAFDFPTLYGRDSDDTLAQGEVGKCGVAIASLADMETLFDGIPLADVSTSMTINGPAAVVWAFYLAAAEKQGVPSEKLRGTIQNDILKEYIAQKSWLFPPEPSMRVITDIMAYASKHVPKWNTISISGYHIREAGSTAAQELAFTLKDGLTYVEAGIKAGLDVDVFAPRLSYFFNSHLDFFEE
;
A
#
# COMPACT_ATOMS: atom_id res chain seq x y z
N MET A 1 -37.51 0.61 -20.24
CA MET A 1 -36.08 0.27 -20.20
C MET A 1 -35.62 -0.46 -21.47
N ALA A 2 -36.07 -1.69 -21.80
CA ALA A 2 -35.60 -2.39 -23.02
C ALA A 2 -35.84 -1.63 -24.33
N ASP A 3 -37.01 -1.03 -24.51
CA ASP A 3 -37.32 -0.22 -25.70
C ASP A 3 -36.52 1.09 -25.77
N GLU A 4 -36.21 1.68 -24.62
CA GLU A 4 -35.40 2.86 -24.50
C GLU A 4 -33.93 2.56 -24.87
N LEU A 5 -33.36 1.45 -24.37
CA LEU A 5 -32.02 1.01 -24.73
C LEU A 5 -31.89 0.73 -26.26
N LYS A 6 -32.92 0.13 -26.86
CA LYS A 6 -32.95 -0.07 -28.33
C LYS A 6 -32.93 1.26 -29.06
N ARG A 7 -33.72 2.25 -28.63
CA ARG A 7 -33.71 3.58 -29.24
C ARG A 7 -32.36 4.27 -29.09
N ILE A 8 -31.75 4.19 -27.91
CA ILE A 8 -30.42 4.76 -27.68
C ILE A 8 -29.38 4.10 -28.60
N ALA A 9 -29.41 2.78 -28.75
CA ALA A 9 -28.49 2.06 -29.64
C ALA A 9 -28.66 2.47 -31.13
N GLU A 10 -29.90 2.68 -31.54
CA GLU A 10 -30.23 3.11 -32.95
C GLU A 10 -29.75 4.54 -33.22
N GLU A 11 -30.00 5.47 -32.28
CA GLU A 11 -29.54 6.85 -32.38
C GLU A 11 -28.01 6.96 -32.27
N ARG A 12 -27.38 6.16 -31.38
CA ARG A 12 -25.92 6.07 -31.30
C ARG A 12 -25.31 5.64 -32.64
N ARG A 13 -25.88 4.64 -33.31
CA ARG A 13 -25.39 4.19 -34.61
C ARG A 13 -25.42 5.31 -35.64
N LYS A 14 -26.55 6.01 -35.75
CA LYS A 14 -26.71 7.17 -36.68
C LYS A 14 -25.69 8.29 -36.37
N TRP A 15 -25.51 8.57 -35.09
CA TRP A 15 -24.53 9.54 -34.62
C TRP A 15 -23.10 9.12 -34.97
N GLN A 16 -22.73 7.86 -34.72
CA GLN A 16 -21.40 7.34 -35.06
C GLN A 16 -21.13 7.41 -36.58
N GLU A 17 -22.07 7.06 -37.41
CA GLU A 17 -21.94 7.16 -38.88
C GLU A 17 -21.64 8.62 -39.34
N GLY A 18 -22.24 9.61 -38.68
CA GLY A 18 -21.97 11.03 -38.93
C GLY A 18 -20.59 11.49 -38.41
N VAL A 19 -20.18 11.02 -37.25
CA VAL A 19 -18.94 11.47 -36.58
C VAL A 19 -17.71 10.78 -37.15
N LEU A 20 -17.76 9.48 -37.43
CA LEU A 20 -16.61 8.71 -37.92
C LEU A 20 -16.03 9.27 -39.25
N GLY A 21 -16.86 9.93 -40.05
CA GLY A 21 -16.39 10.61 -41.24
C GLY A 21 -15.60 11.90 -40.98
N THR A 22 -15.68 12.46 -39.79
CA THR A 22 -15.03 13.70 -39.36
C THR A 22 -13.83 13.52 -38.45
N VAL A 23 -13.69 12.31 -37.85
CA VAL A 23 -12.54 11.99 -36.96
C VAL A 23 -11.32 11.71 -37.86
N PRO A 24 -10.17 12.34 -37.60
CA PRO A 24 -8.95 12.02 -38.31
C PRO A 24 -8.62 10.54 -38.13
N LYS A 25 -8.29 9.85 -39.22
CA LYS A 25 -7.81 8.47 -39.17
C LYS A 25 -6.42 8.45 -38.49
N GLN A 26 -6.37 8.49 -37.19
CA GLN A 26 -5.17 8.14 -36.41
C GLN A 26 -5.07 6.63 -36.36
N GLY A 27 -3.86 6.11 -36.55
CA GLY A 27 -3.59 4.75 -36.96
C GLY A 27 -3.92 3.62 -35.96
N GLN A 28 -4.42 3.88 -34.76
CA GLN A 28 -4.89 2.86 -33.79
C GLN A 28 -6.10 3.39 -33.04
N SER A 29 -7.05 2.51 -32.70
CA SER A 29 -8.10 2.85 -31.75
C SER A 29 -7.46 3.21 -30.41
N PRO A 30 -7.98 4.22 -29.69
CA PRO A 30 -7.50 4.55 -28.36
C PRO A 30 -7.65 3.32 -27.45
N GLU A 31 -6.62 3.05 -26.67
CA GLU A 31 -6.62 1.99 -25.65
C GLU A 31 -5.92 2.48 -24.39
N THR A 32 -6.27 1.92 -23.26
CA THR A 32 -5.56 2.16 -21.99
C THR A 32 -4.16 1.55 -22.02
N LEU A 33 -3.33 1.87 -21.03
CA LEU A 33 -2.00 1.27 -20.90
C LEU A 33 -2.06 -0.25 -20.69
N SER A 34 -3.17 -0.78 -20.20
CA SER A 34 -3.42 -2.23 -20.08
C SER A 34 -3.97 -2.88 -21.35
N GLY A 35 -4.08 -2.12 -22.45
CA GLY A 35 -4.58 -2.61 -23.74
C GLY A 35 -6.10 -2.78 -23.80
N VAL A 36 -6.85 -2.12 -22.92
CA VAL A 36 -8.32 -2.12 -22.97
C VAL A 36 -8.78 -1.08 -23.98
N PRO A 37 -9.53 -1.46 -25.04
CA PRO A 37 -10.05 -0.50 -26.02
C PRO A 37 -10.97 0.54 -25.37
N VAL A 38 -10.79 1.80 -25.75
CA VAL A 38 -11.64 2.91 -25.29
C VAL A 38 -12.52 3.37 -26.45
N ASP A 39 -13.84 3.36 -26.25
CA ASP A 39 -14.80 3.81 -27.24
C ASP A 39 -14.93 5.34 -27.21
N ILE A 40 -15.41 5.92 -28.32
CA ILE A 40 -15.64 7.37 -28.46
C ILE A 40 -16.80 7.88 -27.59
N LEU A 41 -17.72 7.00 -27.21
CA LEU A 41 -18.90 7.32 -26.41
C LEU A 41 -19.42 6.07 -25.70
N TYR A 42 -19.72 6.19 -24.43
CA TYR A 42 -20.42 5.20 -23.63
C TYR A 42 -21.86 5.65 -23.37
N THR A 43 -22.80 4.70 -23.38
CA THR A 43 -24.22 4.93 -23.19
C THR A 43 -24.77 3.97 -22.12
N PRO A 44 -25.99 4.13 -21.63
CA PRO A 44 -26.60 3.14 -20.74
C PRO A 44 -26.65 1.71 -21.29
N GLY A 45 -26.43 1.53 -22.59
CA GLY A 45 -26.39 0.21 -23.23
C GLY A 45 -25.27 -0.69 -22.74
N GLU A 46 -24.09 -0.11 -22.43
CA GLU A 46 -22.92 -0.84 -21.95
C GLU A 46 -23.13 -1.41 -20.54
N VAL A 47 -24.08 -0.89 -19.78
CA VAL A 47 -24.43 -1.33 -18.43
C VAL A 47 -25.85 -1.89 -18.35
N ALA A 48 -26.42 -2.34 -19.48
CA ALA A 48 -27.79 -2.81 -19.57
C ALA A 48 -28.09 -4.04 -18.67
N GLU A 49 -27.10 -4.89 -18.47
CA GLU A 49 -27.20 -6.09 -17.63
C GLU A 49 -26.73 -5.86 -16.18
N PHE A 50 -26.37 -4.61 -15.82
CA PHE A 50 -25.87 -4.27 -14.50
C PHE A 50 -26.95 -4.46 -13.44
N ASP A 51 -26.67 -5.30 -12.46
CA ASP A 51 -27.48 -5.50 -11.25
C ASP A 51 -26.85 -4.76 -10.07
N TYR A 52 -27.56 -3.72 -9.61
CA TYR A 52 -27.04 -2.87 -8.54
C TYR A 52 -26.66 -3.64 -7.27
N LEU A 53 -27.46 -4.62 -6.87
CA LEU A 53 -27.21 -5.35 -5.61
C LEU A 53 -26.11 -6.40 -5.77
N LYS A 54 -26.02 -7.02 -6.93
CA LYS A 54 -25.05 -8.06 -7.23
C LYS A 54 -23.68 -7.49 -7.61
N ASP A 55 -23.66 -6.49 -8.50
CA ASP A 55 -22.44 -6.01 -9.14
C ASP A 55 -21.82 -4.81 -8.42
N LEU A 56 -22.63 -4.03 -7.68
CA LEU A 56 -22.16 -2.87 -6.91
C LEU A 56 -22.32 -3.04 -5.40
N GLY A 57 -23.52 -3.33 -4.91
CA GLY A 57 -23.83 -3.46 -3.49
C GLY A 57 -23.80 -2.15 -2.71
N PHE A 58 -23.84 -2.27 -1.38
CA PHE A 58 -23.74 -1.15 -0.45
C PHE A 58 -22.35 -1.10 0.20
N PRO A 59 -21.90 0.10 0.67
CA PRO A 59 -20.65 0.22 1.40
C PRO A 59 -20.56 -0.75 2.60
N GLY A 60 -19.43 -1.40 2.77
CA GLY A 60 -19.19 -2.35 3.84
C GLY A 60 -19.81 -3.74 3.65
N GLN A 61 -20.44 -3.99 2.50
CA GLN A 61 -21.03 -5.28 2.13
C GLN A 61 -20.38 -5.85 0.86
N TYR A 62 -20.37 -7.17 0.75
CA TYR A 62 -19.91 -7.84 -0.47
C TYR A 62 -20.73 -7.33 -1.68
N PRO A 63 -20.10 -7.08 -2.83
CA PRO A 63 -18.70 -7.35 -3.23
C PRO A 63 -17.66 -6.27 -2.83
N PHE A 64 -17.96 -5.38 -1.91
CA PHE A 64 -17.08 -4.35 -1.36
C PHE A 64 -16.56 -3.32 -2.38
N THR A 65 -17.23 -3.12 -3.48
CA THR A 65 -16.85 -2.17 -4.54
C THR A 65 -16.77 -0.72 -4.05
N ARG A 66 -17.47 -0.41 -2.94
CA ARG A 66 -17.46 0.90 -2.27
C ARG A 66 -16.65 0.88 -0.97
N GLY A 67 -15.75 -0.09 -0.83
CA GLY A 67 -14.90 -0.24 0.34
C GLY A 67 -15.55 -0.99 1.50
N VAL A 68 -14.71 -1.32 2.48
CA VAL A 68 -15.05 -2.17 3.64
C VAL A 68 -15.78 -1.44 4.77
N ARG A 69 -16.00 -0.12 4.66
CA ARG A 69 -16.62 0.72 5.69
C ARG A 69 -18.04 1.09 5.29
N ASN A 70 -19.00 0.76 6.13
CA ASN A 70 -20.44 1.03 5.89
C ASN A 70 -20.79 2.52 5.79
N ASN A 71 -20.02 3.39 6.44
CA ASN A 71 -20.19 4.85 6.40
C ASN A 71 -19.16 5.57 5.52
N MET A 72 -18.32 4.80 4.79
CA MET A 72 -17.25 5.31 3.93
C MET A 72 -16.30 6.23 4.72
N TYR A 73 -16.15 7.49 4.32
CA TYR A 73 -15.32 8.49 4.99
C TYR A 73 -16.09 9.48 5.87
N ARG A 74 -17.41 9.29 6.07
CA ARG A 74 -18.24 10.20 6.86
C ARG A 74 -18.06 10.01 8.36
N GLY A 75 -17.72 8.80 8.81
CA GLY A 75 -17.42 8.54 10.22
C GLY A 75 -15.99 8.94 10.60
N ARG A 76 -15.06 8.75 9.67
CA ARG A 76 -13.66 9.15 9.81
C ARG A 76 -13.06 9.32 8.42
N GLN A 77 -12.35 10.40 8.23
CA GLN A 77 -11.56 10.63 7.02
C GLN A 77 -10.35 9.67 6.95
N TRP A 78 -9.76 9.55 5.77
CA TRP A 78 -8.51 8.83 5.58
C TRP A 78 -7.38 9.44 6.41
N THR A 79 -6.36 8.67 6.70
CA THR A 79 -5.17 9.16 7.38
C THR A 79 -4.35 9.99 6.40
N MET A 80 -4.13 11.26 6.76
CA MET A 80 -3.17 12.13 6.06
C MET A 80 -1.77 11.81 6.56
N ARG A 81 -0.86 11.54 5.61
CA ARG A 81 0.48 11.03 5.96
C ARG A 81 1.44 11.29 4.81
N GLU A 82 2.49 12.06 5.08
CA GLU A 82 3.57 12.31 4.15
C GLU A 82 4.70 11.30 4.36
N PHE A 83 5.25 10.76 3.27
CA PHE A 83 6.44 9.91 3.30
C PHE A 83 7.66 10.79 3.53
N SER A 84 8.30 10.67 4.69
CA SER A 84 9.35 11.57 5.13
C SER A 84 10.48 10.84 5.84
N GLY A 85 11.71 11.27 5.58
CA GLY A 85 12.93 10.82 6.21
C GLY A 85 14.13 11.35 5.43
N PHE A 86 15.06 11.95 6.15
CA PHE A 86 16.31 12.47 5.59
C PHE A 86 17.31 12.74 6.70
N GLY A 87 18.57 12.48 6.45
CA GLY A 87 19.66 12.78 7.38
C GLY A 87 19.61 11.94 8.66
N THR A 88 19.78 12.60 9.79
CA THR A 88 19.79 11.95 11.10
C THR A 88 18.37 11.71 11.65
N ALA A 89 18.26 10.82 12.63
CA ALA A 89 17.02 10.62 13.38
C ALA A 89 16.48 11.92 13.99
N LYS A 90 17.36 12.81 14.44
CA LYS A 90 17.01 14.11 15.02
C LYS A 90 16.42 15.07 13.98
N ASP A 91 16.99 15.14 12.79
CA ASP A 91 16.48 15.99 11.70
C ASP A 91 15.09 15.53 11.28
N THR A 92 14.90 14.22 11.11
CA THR A 92 13.62 13.64 10.75
C THR A 92 12.57 13.78 11.88
N ASN A 93 12.97 13.66 13.14
CA ASN A 93 12.08 13.96 14.29
C ASN A 93 11.53 15.39 14.23
N GLY A 94 12.40 16.36 13.93
CA GLY A 94 11.97 17.74 13.72
C GLY A 94 10.94 17.87 12.61
N ARG A 95 11.14 17.18 11.49
CA ARG A 95 10.18 17.13 10.37
C ARG A 95 8.85 16.51 10.79
N TYR A 96 8.85 15.41 11.53
CA TYR A 96 7.64 14.76 12.00
C TYR A 96 6.82 15.65 12.94
N LYS A 97 7.48 16.34 13.88
CA LYS A 97 6.82 17.30 14.76
C LYS A 97 6.20 18.45 13.96
N PHE A 98 6.89 18.93 12.93
CA PHE A 98 6.35 19.94 12.01
C PHE A 98 5.10 19.44 11.29
N LEU A 99 5.14 18.25 10.68
CA LEU A 99 4.02 17.66 9.95
C LEU A 99 2.78 17.47 10.84
N LEU A 100 2.96 16.93 12.04
CA LEU A 100 1.87 16.73 13.00
C LEU A 100 1.26 18.08 13.43
N ALA A 101 2.07 19.11 13.61
CA ALA A 101 1.59 20.46 13.94
C ALA A 101 0.83 21.12 12.77
N HIS A 102 1.00 20.64 11.53
CA HIS A 102 0.35 21.17 10.33
C HIS A 102 -0.80 20.28 9.81
N GLY A 103 -1.29 19.34 10.63
CA GLY A 103 -2.51 18.60 10.33
C GLY A 103 -2.32 17.17 9.83
N GLU A 104 -1.09 16.67 9.77
CA GLU A 104 -0.85 15.24 9.57
C GLU A 104 -1.44 14.45 10.74
N VAL A 105 -2.01 13.29 10.44
CA VAL A 105 -2.64 12.41 11.45
C VAL A 105 -1.96 11.05 11.54
N GLY A 106 -0.90 10.86 10.79
CA GLY A 106 -0.05 9.68 10.79
C GLY A 106 1.32 10.00 10.22
N LEU A 107 2.29 9.13 10.46
CA LEU A 107 3.65 9.26 9.98
C LEU A 107 4.00 8.12 9.03
N SER A 108 4.85 8.39 8.05
CA SER A 108 5.42 7.40 7.16
C SER A 108 6.93 7.59 7.05
N VAL A 109 7.67 6.56 7.48
CA VAL A 109 9.12 6.63 7.59
C VAL A 109 9.79 6.21 6.29
N ALA A 110 10.56 7.13 5.70
CA ALA A 110 11.53 6.82 4.65
C ALA A 110 12.88 6.48 5.30
N PHE A 111 13.35 5.24 5.13
CA PHE A 111 14.66 4.82 5.59
C PHE A 111 15.71 4.98 4.49
N ASP A 112 16.95 5.26 4.88
CA ASP A 112 18.07 5.32 3.95
C ASP A 112 18.47 3.94 3.42
N PHE A 113 19.25 3.89 2.36
CA PHE A 113 19.67 2.62 1.77
C PHE A 113 20.45 1.72 2.73
N PRO A 114 21.40 2.20 3.56
CA PRO A 114 22.04 1.34 4.54
C PRO A 114 21.04 0.64 5.46
N THR A 115 20.08 1.37 6.01
CA THR A 115 19.01 0.78 6.84
C THR A 115 18.18 -0.24 6.06
N LEU A 116 17.78 0.06 4.80
CA LEU A 116 17.00 -0.86 3.96
C LEU A 116 17.73 -2.16 3.65
N TYR A 117 19.07 -2.10 3.55
CA TYR A 117 19.94 -3.25 3.31
C TYR A 117 20.51 -3.88 4.59
N GLY A 118 20.01 -3.49 5.77
CA GLY A 118 20.45 -4.02 7.06
C GLY A 118 21.94 -3.79 7.34
N ARG A 119 22.42 -2.61 6.95
CA ARG A 119 23.79 -2.17 7.17
C ARG A 119 23.83 -1.10 8.25
N ASP A 120 24.83 -1.16 9.07
CA ASP A 120 25.13 -0.08 10.01
C ASP A 120 25.70 1.14 9.26
N SER A 121 25.50 2.33 9.83
CA SER A 121 25.94 3.57 9.16
C SER A 121 27.46 3.71 9.01
N ASP A 122 28.25 2.94 9.76
CA ASP A 122 29.71 2.86 9.70
C ASP A 122 30.23 1.72 8.82
N ASP A 123 29.34 0.92 8.21
CA ASP A 123 29.73 -0.10 7.23
C ASP A 123 30.42 0.57 6.02
N THR A 124 31.46 -0.05 5.51
CA THR A 124 32.17 0.46 4.35
C THR A 124 31.30 0.59 3.10
N LEU A 125 30.27 -0.27 2.96
CA LEU A 125 29.28 -0.22 1.87
C LEU A 125 28.21 0.86 2.07
N ALA A 126 28.10 1.44 3.26
CA ALA A 126 27.19 2.53 3.55
C ALA A 126 27.80 3.90 3.22
N GLN A 127 29.10 3.96 2.92
CA GLN A 127 29.81 5.21 2.70
C GLN A 127 29.18 6.02 1.56
N GLY A 128 28.78 7.23 1.87
CA GLY A 128 28.19 8.16 0.91
C GLY A 128 26.67 8.00 0.72
N GLU A 129 26.02 7.01 1.34
CA GLU A 129 24.57 6.76 1.24
C GLU A 129 23.79 7.03 2.54
N VAL A 130 24.51 7.19 3.66
CA VAL A 130 23.89 7.43 4.97
C VAL A 130 23.07 8.71 4.98
N GLY A 131 21.77 8.59 5.32
CA GLY A 131 20.86 9.72 5.47
C GLY A 131 20.42 10.42 4.18
N LYS A 132 20.77 9.92 2.98
CA LYS A 132 20.44 10.60 1.71
C LYS A 132 19.03 10.36 1.20
N CYS A 133 18.62 9.12 1.06
CA CYS A 133 17.32 8.75 0.50
C CYS A 133 16.27 8.45 1.58
N GLY A 134 16.61 8.72 2.82
CA GLY A 134 15.79 8.47 4.00
C GLY A 134 16.57 8.73 5.27
N VAL A 135 15.98 8.43 6.41
CA VAL A 135 16.61 8.56 7.73
C VAL A 135 17.48 7.33 8.02
N ALA A 136 18.68 7.58 8.55
CA ALA A 136 19.58 6.53 9.02
C ALA A 136 19.12 6.03 10.41
N ILE A 137 18.81 4.72 10.51
CA ILE A 137 18.42 4.04 11.75
C ILE A 137 19.26 2.76 11.88
N ALA A 138 20.38 2.87 12.58
CA ALA A 138 21.29 1.75 12.81
C ALA A 138 21.12 1.11 14.19
N SER A 139 20.42 1.79 15.11
CA SER A 139 20.31 1.34 16.51
C SER A 139 18.96 1.70 17.14
N LEU A 140 18.70 1.09 18.30
CA LEU A 140 17.56 1.47 19.14
C LEU A 140 17.64 2.95 19.57
N ALA A 141 18.82 3.50 19.83
CA ALA A 141 19.00 4.88 20.20
C ALA A 141 18.58 5.86 19.08
N ASP A 142 18.82 5.50 17.83
CA ASP A 142 18.33 6.28 16.69
C ASP A 142 16.80 6.26 16.62
N MET A 143 16.19 5.09 16.84
CA MET A 143 14.73 4.95 16.85
C MET A 143 14.09 5.73 18.01
N GLU A 144 14.68 5.71 19.20
CA GLU A 144 14.27 6.53 20.32
C GLU A 144 14.34 8.03 19.99
N THR A 145 15.42 8.46 19.36
CA THR A 145 15.61 9.85 18.91
C THR A 145 14.58 10.21 17.83
N LEU A 146 14.31 9.31 16.88
CA LEU A 146 13.36 9.54 15.81
C LEU A 146 11.95 9.82 16.33
N PHE A 147 11.53 9.11 17.38
CA PHE A 147 10.19 9.23 17.95
C PHE A 147 10.13 10.01 19.27
N ASP A 148 11.22 10.69 19.65
CA ASP A 148 11.25 11.49 20.87
C ASP A 148 10.16 12.57 20.87
N GLY A 149 9.31 12.56 21.91
CA GLY A 149 8.21 13.51 22.08
C GLY A 149 7.05 13.35 21.09
N ILE A 150 6.98 12.25 20.32
CA ILE A 150 5.86 11.92 19.44
C ILE A 150 4.90 10.99 20.19
N PRO A 151 3.58 11.31 20.25
CA PRO A 151 2.61 10.52 21.00
C PRO A 151 2.23 9.22 20.24
N LEU A 152 3.04 8.16 20.36
CA LEU A 152 2.89 6.90 19.62
C LEU A 152 1.56 6.17 19.90
N ALA A 153 0.89 6.46 21.03
CA ALA A 153 -0.44 5.92 21.29
C ALA A 153 -1.53 6.51 20.37
N ASP A 154 -1.33 7.74 19.88
CA ASP A 154 -2.32 8.50 19.13
C ASP A 154 -2.02 8.57 17.64
N VAL A 155 -0.74 8.56 17.27
CA VAL A 155 -0.27 8.65 15.89
C VAL A 155 -0.06 7.25 15.31
N SER A 156 -0.60 6.98 14.12
CA SER A 156 -0.28 5.74 13.41
C SER A 156 1.00 5.90 12.59
N THR A 157 1.90 4.92 12.66
CA THR A 157 3.19 4.97 11.98
C THR A 157 3.27 3.91 10.89
N SER A 158 3.62 4.31 9.67
CA SER A 158 3.95 3.40 8.57
C SER A 158 5.46 3.34 8.38
N MET A 159 6.00 2.16 8.14
CA MET A 159 7.42 1.95 7.92
C MET A 159 7.64 1.15 6.63
N THR A 160 8.34 1.75 5.66
CA THR A 160 8.64 1.14 4.36
C THR A 160 9.92 0.31 4.43
N ILE A 161 9.91 -0.71 5.27
CA ILE A 161 11.05 -1.58 5.53
C ILE A 161 10.67 -3.05 5.27
N ASN A 162 11.55 -3.83 4.66
CA ASN A 162 11.29 -5.19 4.20
C ASN A 162 12.30 -6.20 4.76
N GLY A 163 13.50 -6.34 4.19
CA GLY A 163 14.49 -7.29 4.65
C GLY A 163 14.77 -7.21 6.16
N PRO A 164 15.14 -6.05 6.71
CA PRO A 164 15.41 -5.86 8.14
C PRO A 164 14.15 -5.53 8.97
N ALA A 165 12.94 -5.73 8.43
CA ALA A 165 11.69 -5.33 9.07
C ALA A 165 11.55 -5.81 10.52
N ALA A 166 11.92 -7.04 10.81
CA ALA A 166 11.84 -7.60 12.17
C ALA A 166 12.65 -6.79 13.18
N VAL A 167 13.88 -6.41 12.82
CA VAL A 167 14.78 -5.66 13.71
C VAL A 167 14.30 -4.23 13.87
N VAL A 168 13.99 -3.56 12.78
CA VAL A 168 13.52 -2.15 12.81
C VAL A 168 12.20 -2.02 13.56
N TRP A 169 11.30 -2.98 13.39
CA TRP A 169 10.04 -3.01 14.15
C TRP A 169 10.25 -3.29 15.63
N ALA A 170 11.21 -4.17 15.98
CA ALA A 170 11.58 -4.40 17.37
C ALA A 170 12.15 -3.13 18.03
N PHE A 171 12.95 -2.34 17.31
CA PHE A 171 13.40 -1.02 17.79
C PHE A 171 12.22 -0.09 18.07
N TYR A 172 11.24 -0.05 17.16
CA TYR A 172 10.03 0.76 17.34
C TYR A 172 9.22 0.34 18.58
N LEU A 173 9.01 -0.96 18.77
CA LEU A 173 8.30 -1.47 19.94
C LEU A 173 9.05 -1.15 21.25
N ALA A 174 10.37 -1.32 21.26
CA ALA A 174 11.20 -0.99 22.43
C ALA A 174 11.22 0.51 22.72
N ALA A 175 11.27 1.36 21.70
CA ALA A 175 11.17 2.81 21.86
C ALA A 175 9.81 3.23 22.44
N ALA A 176 8.72 2.60 21.97
CA ALA A 176 7.38 2.85 22.49
C ALA A 176 7.26 2.38 23.97
N GLU A 177 7.81 1.21 24.32
CA GLU A 177 7.84 0.71 25.70
C GLU A 177 8.58 1.70 26.62
N LYS A 178 9.74 2.22 26.20
CA LYS A 178 10.48 3.24 26.95
C LYS A 178 9.71 4.56 27.11
N GLN A 179 8.81 4.89 26.19
CA GLN A 179 7.87 6.01 26.33
C GLN A 179 6.67 5.67 27.22
N GLY A 180 6.56 4.46 27.75
CA GLY A 180 5.42 4.02 28.55
C GLY A 180 4.16 3.72 27.73
N VAL A 181 4.28 3.51 26.41
CA VAL A 181 3.17 3.18 25.52
C VAL A 181 3.00 1.66 25.42
N PRO A 182 1.89 1.08 25.90
CA PRO A 182 1.62 -0.35 25.78
C PRO A 182 1.48 -0.76 24.31
N SER A 183 2.01 -1.93 23.95
CA SER A 183 1.99 -2.46 22.58
C SER A 183 0.58 -2.57 21.99
N GLU A 184 -0.44 -2.85 22.82
CA GLU A 184 -1.84 -2.95 22.39
C GLU A 184 -2.44 -1.61 21.91
N LYS A 185 -1.82 -0.49 22.27
CA LYS A 185 -2.22 0.83 21.79
C LYS A 185 -1.59 1.20 20.46
N LEU A 186 -0.46 0.60 20.12
CA LEU A 186 0.27 0.92 18.91
C LEU A 186 -0.54 0.59 17.65
N ARG A 187 -0.55 1.54 16.73
CA ARG A 187 -1.24 1.44 15.43
C ARG A 187 -0.27 1.84 14.33
N GLY A 188 -0.25 1.07 13.28
CA GLY A 188 0.64 1.34 12.18
C GLY A 188 0.71 0.20 11.20
N THR A 189 1.69 0.27 10.34
CA THR A 189 1.96 -0.72 9.30
C THR A 189 3.45 -0.88 9.13
N ILE A 190 3.93 -2.10 9.07
CA ILE A 190 5.26 -2.39 8.55
C ILE A 190 5.11 -3.01 7.16
N GLN A 191 5.90 -2.57 6.19
CA GLN A 191 5.74 -3.04 4.81
C GLN A 191 6.00 -4.55 4.71
N ASN A 192 7.18 -5.01 5.13
CA ASN A 192 7.46 -6.43 5.37
C ASN A 192 7.06 -7.36 4.19
N ASP A 193 7.15 -6.85 2.97
CA ASP A 193 6.78 -7.53 1.74
C ASP A 193 8.03 -7.96 0.96
N ILE A 194 8.45 -9.21 1.16
CA ILE A 194 9.67 -9.71 0.52
C ILE A 194 9.43 -10.14 -0.94
N LEU A 195 8.23 -10.60 -1.29
CA LEU A 195 7.97 -11.11 -2.65
C LEU A 195 8.14 -10.00 -3.69
N LYS A 196 7.62 -8.80 -3.42
CA LYS A 196 7.82 -7.66 -4.34
C LYS A 196 9.28 -7.20 -4.41
N GLU A 197 10.08 -7.46 -3.38
CA GLU A 197 11.52 -7.18 -3.43
C GLU A 197 12.22 -8.04 -4.49
N TYR A 198 11.84 -9.32 -4.59
CA TYR A 198 12.34 -10.21 -5.64
C TYR A 198 11.79 -9.87 -7.02
N ILE A 199 10.55 -9.40 -7.10
CA ILE A 199 9.90 -9.04 -8.36
C ILE A 199 10.45 -7.70 -8.89
N ALA A 200 10.44 -6.64 -8.07
CA ALA A 200 10.62 -5.26 -8.55
C ALA A 200 11.70 -4.45 -7.83
N GLN A 201 11.64 -4.31 -6.49
CA GLN A 201 12.44 -3.29 -5.77
C GLN A 201 13.89 -3.71 -5.50
N LYS A 202 14.16 -5.02 -5.36
CA LYS A 202 15.51 -5.61 -5.25
C LYS A 202 16.27 -5.38 -3.93
N SER A 203 15.59 -4.98 -2.84
CA SER A 203 16.20 -4.74 -1.52
C SER A 203 15.98 -5.94 -0.58
N TRP A 204 16.50 -7.11 -0.92
CA TRP A 204 16.41 -8.32 -0.08
C TRP A 204 17.70 -8.56 0.72
N LEU A 205 17.57 -9.23 1.87
CA LEU A 205 18.70 -9.65 2.73
C LEU A 205 18.89 -11.17 2.72
N PHE A 206 17.79 -11.91 2.74
CA PHE A 206 17.79 -13.36 2.86
C PHE A 206 17.10 -13.99 1.64
N PRO A 207 17.39 -15.25 1.32
CA PRO A 207 16.62 -15.98 0.31
C PRO A 207 15.11 -16.00 0.60
N PRO A 208 14.25 -16.31 -0.37
CA PRO A 208 12.80 -16.22 -0.21
C PRO A 208 12.25 -17.03 0.98
N GLU A 209 12.68 -18.28 1.14
CA GLU A 209 12.15 -19.16 2.19
C GLU A 209 12.46 -18.67 3.62
N PRO A 210 13.70 -18.32 4.00
CA PRO A 210 13.98 -17.69 5.30
C PRO A 210 13.23 -16.38 5.49
N SER A 211 13.09 -15.56 4.44
CA SER A 211 12.34 -14.29 4.49
C SER A 211 10.87 -14.55 4.81
N MET A 212 10.23 -15.51 4.15
CA MET A 212 8.83 -15.88 4.41
C MET A 212 8.63 -16.38 5.85
N ARG A 213 9.59 -17.11 6.41
CA ARG A 213 9.54 -17.51 7.83
C ARG A 213 9.54 -16.31 8.76
N VAL A 214 10.44 -15.34 8.55
CA VAL A 214 10.49 -14.11 9.36
C VAL A 214 9.17 -13.33 9.28
N ILE A 215 8.58 -13.24 8.09
CA ILE A 215 7.27 -12.58 7.90
C ILE A 215 6.17 -13.27 8.71
N THR A 216 6.09 -14.59 8.66
CA THR A 216 5.07 -15.34 9.43
C THR A 216 5.32 -15.25 10.94
N ASP A 217 6.58 -15.18 11.38
CA ASP A 217 6.93 -14.95 12.79
C ASP A 217 6.46 -13.56 13.26
N ILE A 218 6.64 -12.52 12.43
CA ILE A 218 6.10 -11.17 12.70
C ILE A 218 4.57 -11.19 12.79
N MET A 219 3.89 -11.88 11.86
CA MET A 219 2.42 -12.04 11.90
C MET A 219 1.96 -12.72 13.18
N ALA A 220 2.63 -13.80 13.58
CA ALA A 220 2.32 -14.54 14.80
C ALA A 220 2.52 -13.72 16.07
N TYR A 221 3.63 -12.98 16.16
CA TYR A 221 3.90 -12.09 17.27
C TYR A 221 2.88 -10.94 17.36
N ALA A 222 2.65 -10.27 16.25
CA ALA A 222 1.74 -9.12 16.19
C ALA A 222 0.30 -9.50 16.57
N SER A 223 -0.19 -10.64 16.09
CA SER A 223 -1.54 -11.12 16.40
C SER A 223 -1.78 -11.29 17.90
N LYS A 224 -0.72 -11.58 18.65
CA LYS A 224 -0.80 -11.80 20.12
C LYS A 224 -0.51 -10.52 20.91
N HIS A 225 0.46 -9.72 20.47
CA HIS A 225 1.05 -8.66 21.31
C HIS A 225 0.78 -7.24 20.79
N VAL A 226 0.48 -7.08 19.49
CA VAL A 226 0.25 -5.77 18.87
C VAL A 226 -0.99 -5.82 17.95
N PRO A 227 -2.18 -6.10 18.49
CA PRO A 227 -3.35 -6.52 17.71
C PRO A 227 -3.91 -5.46 16.75
N LYS A 228 -3.48 -4.20 16.86
CA LYS A 228 -3.89 -3.11 15.97
C LYS A 228 -2.87 -2.80 14.87
N TRP A 229 -1.80 -3.58 14.79
CA TRP A 229 -0.73 -3.40 13.82
C TRP A 229 -1.03 -4.15 12.52
N ASN A 230 -0.83 -3.49 11.38
CA ASN A 230 -0.86 -4.14 10.08
C ASN A 230 0.53 -4.76 9.83
N THR A 231 0.57 -6.07 9.78
CA THR A 231 1.81 -6.87 9.79
C THR A 231 2.54 -6.91 8.46
N ILE A 232 1.83 -6.52 7.39
CA ILE A 232 2.37 -6.44 6.05
C ILE A 232 1.60 -5.40 5.25
N SER A 233 2.28 -4.75 4.30
CA SER A 233 1.68 -3.96 3.24
C SER A 233 2.09 -4.56 1.91
N ILE A 234 1.22 -5.38 1.34
CA ILE A 234 1.45 -6.10 0.09
C ILE A 234 1.47 -5.08 -1.04
N SER A 235 2.60 -4.96 -1.73
CA SER A 235 2.93 -3.75 -2.48
C SER A 235 2.93 -3.98 -3.99
N GLY A 236 1.89 -3.51 -4.67
CA GLY A 236 1.82 -3.39 -6.13
C GLY A 236 2.57 -2.17 -6.67
N TYR A 237 2.63 -1.09 -5.89
CA TYR A 237 3.27 0.17 -6.29
C TYR A 237 4.62 -0.02 -6.97
N HIS A 238 5.52 -0.81 -6.38
CA HIS A 238 6.87 -1.03 -6.91
C HIS A 238 6.86 -1.81 -8.23
N ILE A 239 5.90 -2.72 -8.39
CA ILE A 239 5.70 -3.48 -9.63
C ILE A 239 5.24 -2.53 -10.74
N ARG A 240 4.31 -1.63 -10.42
CA ARG A 240 3.83 -0.61 -11.37
C ARG A 240 4.95 0.35 -11.78
N GLU A 241 5.71 0.87 -10.81
CA GLU A 241 6.86 1.77 -11.07
C GLU A 241 7.99 1.08 -11.85
N ALA A 242 8.10 -0.25 -11.76
CA ALA A 242 9.02 -1.03 -12.59
C ALA A 242 8.52 -1.21 -14.04
N GLY A 243 7.33 -0.71 -14.39
CA GLY A 243 6.83 -0.68 -15.76
C GLY A 243 5.68 -1.64 -16.07
N SER A 244 5.03 -2.25 -15.06
CA SER A 244 3.84 -3.07 -15.30
C SER A 244 2.62 -2.21 -15.64
N THR A 245 1.63 -2.81 -16.28
CA THR A 245 0.30 -2.21 -16.46
C THR A 245 -0.50 -2.29 -15.15
N ALA A 246 -1.61 -1.55 -15.03
CA ALA A 246 -2.51 -1.61 -13.88
C ALA A 246 -3.06 -3.03 -13.67
N ALA A 247 -3.45 -3.71 -14.73
CA ALA A 247 -3.93 -5.10 -14.68
C ALA A 247 -2.85 -6.07 -14.18
N GLN A 248 -1.60 -5.90 -14.62
CA GLN A 248 -0.47 -6.72 -14.14
C GLN A 248 -0.14 -6.42 -12.68
N GLU A 249 -0.12 -5.15 -12.29
CA GLU A 249 0.06 -4.73 -10.89
C GLU A 249 -0.97 -5.44 -9.99
N LEU A 250 -2.25 -5.34 -10.34
CA LEU A 250 -3.33 -5.95 -9.59
C LEU A 250 -3.16 -7.47 -9.48
N ALA A 251 -2.91 -8.14 -10.60
CA ALA A 251 -2.77 -9.59 -10.65
C ALA A 251 -1.60 -10.11 -9.80
N PHE A 252 -0.42 -9.51 -9.93
CA PHE A 252 0.76 -9.92 -9.18
C PHE A 252 0.60 -9.62 -7.68
N THR A 253 0.08 -8.45 -7.33
CA THR A 253 -0.12 -8.06 -5.93
C THR A 253 -1.13 -8.95 -5.21
N LEU A 254 -2.24 -9.29 -5.88
CA LEU A 254 -3.22 -10.24 -5.32
C LEU A 254 -2.64 -11.64 -5.18
N LYS A 255 -1.80 -12.09 -6.12
CA LYS A 255 -1.12 -13.39 -6.01
C LYS A 255 -0.12 -13.41 -4.85
N ASP A 256 0.65 -12.34 -4.67
CA ASP A 256 1.53 -12.19 -3.50
C ASP A 256 0.72 -12.25 -2.20
N GLY A 257 -0.42 -11.56 -2.16
CA GLY A 257 -1.34 -11.60 -1.03
C GLY A 257 -1.83 -13.00 -0.68
N LEU A 258 -2.25 -13.76 -1.67
CA LEU A 258 -2.65 -15.17 -1.50
C LEU A 258 -1.48 -16.01 -0.97
N THR A 259 -0.26 -15.79 -1.47
CA THR A 259 0.93 -16.51 -1.03
C THR A 259 1.25 -16.23 0.44
N TYR A 260 1.09 -14.98 0.90
CA TYR A 260 1.24 -14.64 2.34
C TYR A 260 0.15 -15.26 3.20
N VAL A 261 -1.10 -15.30 2.73
CA VAL A 261 -2.19 -15.97 3.45
C VAL A 261 -1.92 -17.47 3.58
N GLU A 262 -1.53 -18.13 2.49
CA GLU A 262 -1.14 -19.56 2.50
C GLU A 262 0.02 -19.83 3.47
N ALA A 263 1.03 -18.95 3.48
CA ALA A 263 2.16 -19.07 4.42
C ALA A 263 1.73 -18.92 5.88
N GLY A 264 0.85 -17.97 6.19
CA GLY A 264 0.30 -17.79 7.53
C GLY A 264 -0.49 -19.00 8.00
N ILE A 265 -1.37 -19.53 7.16
CA ILE A 265 -2.14 -20.76 7.47
C ILE A 265 -1.21 -21.95 7.68
N LYS A 266 -0.20 -22.13 6.82
CA LYS A 266 0.80 -23.19 6.94
C LYS A 266 1.63 -23.08 8.22
N ALA A 267 1.84 -21.86 8.72
CA ALA A 267 2.48 -21.58 10.01
C ALA A 267 1.55 -21.82 11.22
N GLY A 268 0.29 -22.24 10.99
CA GLY A 268 -0.68 -22.53 12.04
C GLY A 268 -1.43 -21.31 12.57
N LEU A 269 -1.41 -20.18 11.85
CA LEU A 269 -2.15 -18.99 12.23
C LEU A 269 -3.61 -19.08 11.79
N ASP A 270 -4.51 -18.53 12.59
CA ASP A 270 -5.93 -18.41 12.25
C ASP A 270 -6.13 -17.27 11.25
N VAL A 271 -6.65 -17.58 10.07
CA VAL A 271 -6.86 -16.63 8.98
C VAL A 271 -7.79 -15.49 9.37
N ASP A 272 -8.81 -15.76 10.17
CA ASP A 272 -9.76 -14.73 10.62
C ASP A 272 -9.14 -13.74 11.62
N VAL A 273 -8.00 -14.12 12.23
CA VAL A 273 -7.24 -13.26 13.14
C VAL A 273 -6.22 -12.41 12.39
N PHE A 274 -5.40 -13.00 11.53
CA PHE A 274 -4.30 -12.25 10.89
C PHE A 274 -4.70 -11.57 9.57
N ALA A 275 -5.57 -12.16 8.75
CA ALA A 275 -5.89 -11.61 7.43
C ALA A 275 -6.52 -10.21 7.48
N PRO A 276 -7.36 -9.84 8.47
CA PRO A 276 -7.84 -8.47 8.63
C PRO A 276 -6.74 -7.41 8.88
N ARG A 277 -5.51 -7.85 9.17
CA ARG A 277 -4.33 -7.00 9.37
C ARG A 277 -3.39 -6.95 8.17
N LEU A 278 -3.73 -7.63 7.10
CA LEU A 278 -3.04 -7.46 5.82
C LEU A 278 -3.54 -6.16 5.18
N SER A 279 -2.62 -5.33 4.73
CA SER A 279 -2.92 -4.14 3.96
C SER A 279 -2.30 -4.25 2.57
N TYR A 280 -2.79 -3.44 1.65
CA TYR A 280 -2.32 -3.38 0.28
C TYR A 280 -1.84 -1.98 -0.04
N PHE A 281 -0.88 -1.88 -0.94
CA PHE A 281 -0.30 -0.65 -1.41
C PHE A 281 -0.25 -0.66 -2.95
N PHE A 282 -1.13 0.09 -3.58
CA PHE A 282 -1.20 0.22 -5.03
C PHE A 282 -0.72 1.58 -5.49
N ASN A 283 -0.30 1.66 -6.75
CA ASN A 283 -0.08 2.92 -7.44
C ASN A 283 -1.44 3.58 -7.76
N SER A 284 -1.45 4.86 -7.97
CA SER A 284 -2.58 5.62 -8.52
C SER A 284 -2.06 6.51 -9.64
N HIS A 285 -2.30 6.08 -10.88
CA HIS A 285 -1.88 6.77 -12.08
C HIS A 285 -2.88 7.86 -12.47
N LEU A 286 -2.48 8.72 -13.43
CA LEU A 286 -3.32 9.82 -13.92
C LEU A 286 -4.51 9.35 -14.76
N ASP A 287 -4.49 8.13 -15.27
CA ASP A 287 -5.64 7.53 -15.96
C ASP A 287 -6.69 7.06 -14.95
N PHE A 288 -7.54 8.01 -14.56
CA PHE A 288 -8.54 7.80 -13.52
C PHE A 288 -9.53 6.67 -13.84
N PHE A 289 -9.92 6.55 -15.12
CA PHE A 289 -10.93 5.54 -15.51
C PHE A 289 -10.35 4.14 -15.59
N GLU A 290 -9.08 3.99 -15.92
CA GLU A 290 -8.43 2.67 -15.84
C GLU A 290 -8.22 2.24 -14.38
N GLU A 291 -7.80 3.15 -13.50
CA GLU A 291 -7.60 2.85 -12.08
C GLU A 291 -8.89 2.51 -11.33
#